data_19a216067e2a06668818744878dbbd36
#
_entry.id   19a216067e2a06668818744878dbbd36
#
_cell.length_a   1.000
_cell.length_b   1.000
_cell.length_c   1.000
_cell.angle_alpha   90.00
_cell.angle_beta   90.00
_cell.angle_gamma   90.00
#
_symmetry.space_group_name_H-M   'P 1'
#
loop_
_entity.id
_entity.type
_entity.pdbx_description
1 polymer ?
#
loop_
_entity_poly.entity_id
_entity_poly.type
_entity_poly.pdbx_seq_one_letter_code
_entity_poly.pdbx_strand_id
1 'polypeptide(L)'
;MGPSGSGKTTLLRVLMGLEKAYEGKVSGIPEKRSAVFQEDRLQDFYSALANLRLTLPGIKNETLLHELSLLGLTEADARKPARSLSGGMKRRVALARAMLADGEVLFLDEPFKGLDEKTRTQAIEFVRTHRNGRTLIAVTHDEREAEALGCTILRLEFTDSAALA
;
A
#
# COMPACT_ATOMS: atom_id res chain seq x y z
N MET A 1 -3.07 4.77 -14.04
CA MET A 1 -3.70 6.00 -13.54
C MET A 1 -5.00 6.26 -14.29
N GLY A 2 -5.90 7.12 -13.82
CA GLY A 2 -7.18 7.44 -14.45
C GLY A 2 -8.11 8.16 -13.48
N PRO A 3 -9.25 8.72 -13.94
CA PRO A 3 -10.21 9.45 -13.10
C PRO A 3 -10.80 8.59 -11.98
N SER A 4 -11.47 9.23 -11.01
CA SER A 4 -12.20 8.51 -9.96
C SER A 4 -13.30 7.67 -10.62
N GLY A 5 -13.50 6.46 -10.13
CA GLY A 5 -14.46 5.51 -10.71
C GLY A 5 -13.97 4.74 -11.95
N SER A 6 -12.75 4.97 -12.46
CA SER A 6 -12.20 4.27 -13.64
C SER A 6 -11.80 2.80 -13.38
N GLY A 7 -12.28 2.17 -12.33
CA GLY A 7 -12.02 0.75 -12.07
C GLY A 7 -10.59 0.40 -11.61
N LYS A 8 -9.73 1.38 -11.28
CA LYS A 8 -8.34 1.13 -10.86
C LYS A 8 -8.24 0.19 -9.65
N THR A 9 -8.99 0.46 -8.60
CA THR A 9 -9.07 -0.39 -7.40
C THR A 9 -9.64 -1.77 -7.75
N THR A 10 -10.65 -1.84 -8.62
CA THR A 10 -11.22 -3.11 -9.08
C THR A 10 -10.18 -3.92 -9.85
N LEU A 11 -9.46 -3.29 -10.80
CA LEU A 11 -8.36 -3.94 -11.52
C LEU A 11 -7.29 -4.45 -10.54
N LEU A 12 -6.89 -3.62 -9.57
CA LEU A 12 -5.91 -4.03 -8.57
C LEU A 12 -6.40 -5.24 -7.77
N ARG A 13 -7.69 -5.27 -7.37
CA ARG A 13 -8.31 -6.40 -6.64
C ARG A 13 -8.40 -7.67 -7.49
N VAL A 14 -8.66 -7.54 -8.80
CA VAL A 14 -8.62 -8.66 -9.75
C VAL A 14 -7.19 -9.21 -9.87
N LEU A 15 -6.18 -8.36 -10.00
CA LEU A 15 -4.77 -8.76 -10.04
C LEU A 15 -4.34 -9.44 -8.72
N MET A 16 -4.85 -8.98 -7.58
CA MET A 16 -4.62 -9.63 -6.29
C MET A 16 -5.37 -10.95 -6.12
N GLY A 17 -6.28 -11.31 -7.04
CA GLY A 17 -7.14 -12.49 -6.91
C GLY A 17 -8.25 -12.36 -5.86
N LEU A 18 -8.55 -11.13 -5.43
CA LEU A 18 -9.64 -10.82 -4.47
C LEU A 18 -11.00 -10.68 -5.16
N GLU A 19 -11.00 -10.45 -6.46
CA GLU A 19 -12.19 -10.40 -7.31
C GLU A 19 -11.95 -11.21 -8.59
N LYS A 20 -13.01 -11.77 -9.15
CA LYS A 20 -12.94 -12.46 -10.44
C LYS A 20 -13.00 -11.45 -11.58
N ALA A 21 -12.17 -11.65 -12.61
CA ALA A 21 -12.33 -10.91 -13.86
C ALA A 21 -13.68 -11.29 -14.50
N TYR A 22 -14.39 -10.29 -15.01
CA TYR A 22 -15.64 -10.53 -15.76
C TYR A 22 -15.35 -11.28 -17.08
N GLU A 23 -14.29 -10.83 -17.76
CA GLU A 23 -13.77 -11.47 -18.97
C GLU A 23 -12.23 -11.46 -18.94
N GLY A 24 -11.63 -12.35 -19.72
CA GLY A 24 -10.18 -12.46 -19.82
C GLY A 24 -9.54 -13.36 -18.75
N LYS A 25 -8.21 -13.32 -18.67
CA LYS A 25 -7.41 -14.16 -17.76
C LYS A 25 -6.27 -13.35 -17.19
N VAL A 26 -6.04 -13.49 -15.89
CA VAL A 26 -4.86 -13.00 -15.20
C VAL A 26 -3.88 -14.17 -15.03
N SER A 27 -2.63 -13.95 -15.40
CA SER A 27 -1.55 -14.93 -15.26
C SER A 27 -0.23 -14.25 -14.88
N GLY A 28 0.73 -15.02 -14.35
CA GLY A 28 2.06 -14.52 -14.01
C GLY A 28 2.14 -13.71 -12.72
N ILE A 29 1.06 -13.66 -11.92
CA ILE A 29 1.09 -13.01 -10.60
C ILE A 29 1.58 -14.04 -9.57
N PRO A 30 2.66 -13.76 -8.81
CA PRO A 30 3.14 -14.64 -7.74
C PRO A 30 2.08 -14.87 -6.65
N GLU A 31 2.19 -16.00 -5.96
CA GLU A 31 1.27 -16.33 -4.85
C GLU A 31 1.52 -15.45 -3.62
N LYS A 32 2.80 -15.20 -3.30
CA LYS A 32 3.19 -14.33 -2.18
C LYS A 32 2.99 -12.87 -2.56
N ARG A 33 2.00 -12.27 -1.96
CA ARG A 33 1.55 -10.89 -2.26
C ARG A 33 1.50 -10.06 -0.99
N SER A 34 1.97 -8.83 -1.08
CA SER A 34 1.80 -7.83 -0.02
C SER A 34 0.97 -6.67 -0.55
N ALA A 35 0.11 -6.09 0.28
CA ALA A 35 -0.78 -5.03 -0.18
C ALA A 35 -0.99 -3.93 0.87
N VAL A 36 -1.06 -2.69 0.39
CA VAL A 36 -1.71 -1.57 1.06
C VAL A 36 -3.04 -1.34 0.35
N PHE A 37 -4.13 -1.42 1.10
CA PHE A 37 -5.47 -1.17 0.59
C PHE A 37 -5.84 0.30 0.77
N GLN A 38 -6.89 0.76 0.11
CA GLN A 38 -7.42 2.10 0.31
C GLN A 38 -7.80 2.34 1.79
N GLU A 39 -8.29 1.32 2.47
CA GLU A 39 -8.47 1.26 3.93
C GLU A 39 -7.22 0.66 4.58
N ASP A 40 -6.81 1.18 5.75
CA ASP A 40 -5.57 0.75 6.40
C ASP A 40 -5.63 -0.68 6.96
N ARG A 41 -6.85 -1.19 7.22
CA ARG A 41 -7.12 -2.55 7.72
C ARG A 41 -6.25 -2.92 8.93
N LEU A 42 -6.17 -2.01 9.89
CA LEU A 42 -5.53 -2.23 11.16
C LEU A 42 -6.55 -2.73 12.19
N GLN A 43 -6.09 -3.52 13.14
CA GLN A 43 -6.88 -3.94 14.30
C GLN A 43 -6.91 -2.78 15.29
N ASP A 44 -8.07 -2.16 15.48
CA ASP A 44 -8.25 -0.89 16.19
C ASP A 44 -7.77 -0.92 17.66
N PHE A 45 -7.96 -2.03 18.34
CA PHE A 45 -7.60 -2.19 19.75
C PHE A 45 -6.15 -2.63 19.97
N TYR A 46 -5.45 -3.03 18.93
CA TYR A 46 -4.03 -3.40 18.99
C TYR A 46 -3.15 -2.18 18.73
N SER A 47 -1.98 -2.16 19.37
CA SER A 47 -1.00 -1.11 19.10
C SER A 47 -0.49 -1.18 17.65
N ALA A 48 0.13 -0.10 17.15
CA ALA A 48 0.76 -0.12 15.83
C ALA A 48 1.80 -1.25 15.73
N LEU A 49 2.64 -1.41 16.76
CA LEU A 49 3.62 -2.48 16.83
C LEU A 49 2.97 -3.87 16.82
N ALA A 50 1.87 -4.06 17.56
CA ALA A 50 1.14 -5.33 17.58
C ALA A 50 0.48 -5.62 16.22
N ASN A 51 -0.01 -4.61 15.50
CA ASN A 51 -0.53 -4.75 14.15
C ASN A 51 0.55 -5.24 13.15
N LEU A 52 1.79 -4.79 13.29
CA LEU A 52 2.89 -5.32 12.48
C LEU A 52 3.18 -6.78 12.84
N ARG A 53 3.22 -7.13 14.12
CA ARG A 53 3.51 -8.49 14.57
C ARG A 53 2.52 -9.56 14.12
N LEU A 54 1.27 -9.18 13.85
CA LEU A 54 0.26 -10.12 13.31
C LEU A 54 0.70 -10.74 11.96
N THR A 55 1.44 -9.99 11.17
CA THR A 55 1.89 -10.42 9.83
C THR A 55 3.39 -10.68 9.77
N LEU A 56 4.15 -10.26 10.78
CA LEU A 56 5.61 -10.28 10.85
C LEU A 56 6.11 -10.94 12.15
N PRO A 57 5.68 -12.19 12.47
CA PRO A 57 5.94 -12.80 13.78
C PRO A 57 7.43 -13.07 14.05
N GLY A 58 8.25 -13.21 12.99
CA GLY A 58 9.67 -13.51 13.11
C GLY A 58 10.57 -12.28 13.30
N ILE A 59 10.04 -11.05 13.18
CA ILE A 59 10.84 -9.83 13.28
C ILE A 59 10.86 -9.32 14.73
N LYS A 60 12.05 -8.95 15.23
CA LYS A 60 12.21 -8.40 16.58
C LYS A 60 11.54 -7.04 16.73
N ASN A 61 11.06 -6.74 17.94
CA ASN A 61 10.38 -5.46 18.22
C ASN A 61 11.29 -4.25 17.94
N GLU A 62 12.56 -4.34 18.27
CA GLU A 62 13.54 -3.26 18.07
C GLU A 62 13.63 -2.92 16.56
N THR A 63 13.66 -3.93 15.71
CA THR A 63 13.64 -3.74 14.25
C THR A 63 12.33 -3.08 13.78
N LEU A 64 11.18 -3.58 14.25
CA LEU A 64 9.89 -3.00 13.89
C LEU A 64 9.74 -1.55 14.38
N LEU A 65 10.24 -1.22 15.56
CA LEU A 65 10.26 0.15 16.08
C LEU A 65 11.17 1.05 15.24
N HIS A 66 12.34 0.54 14.83
CA HIS A 66 13.24 1.26 13.92
C HIS A 66 12.54 1.55 12.60
N GLU A 67 11.91 0.55 11.98
CA GLU A 67 11.18 0.74 10.71
C GLU A 67 10.04 1.77 10.82
N LEU A 68 9.28 1.73 11.92
CA LEU A 68 8.27 2.75 12.17
C LEU A 68 8.88 4.14 12.35
N SER A 69 10.07 4.24 12.95
CA SER A 69 10.78 5.53 13.11
C SER A 69 11.21 6.14 11.77
N LEU A 70 11.61 5.32 10.79
CA LEU A 70 11.90 5.76 9.42
C LEU A 70 10.68 6.40 8.74
N LEU A 71 9.48 5.99 9.15
CA LEU A 71 8.21 6.56 8.71
C LEU A 71 7.73 7.71 9.62
N GLY A 72 8.58 8.20 10.54
CA GLY A 72 8.28 9.32 11.44
C GLY A 72 7.26 9.00 12.55
N LEU A 73 7.12 7.73 12.95
CA LEU A 73 6.39 7.36 14.15
C LEU A 73 7.34 7.18 15.32
N THR A 74 7.04 7.79 16.45
CA THR A 74 7.81 7.61 17.69
C THR A 74 7.51 6.26 18.33
N GLU A 75 8.36 5.80 19.23
CA GLU A 75 8.08 4.60 20.02
C GLU A 75 6.78 4.73 20.82
N ALA A 76 6.50 5.93 21.35
CA ALA A 76 5.25 6.21 22.04
C ALA A 76 4.04 6.02 21.10
N ASP A 77 4.14 6.44 19.85
CA ASP A 77 3.08 6.23 18.83
C ASP A 77 2.94 4.75 18.48
N ALA A 78 4.05 4.03 18.34
CA ALA A 78 4.05 2.61 18.05
C ALA A 78 3.35 1.76 19.13
N ARG A 79 3.33 2.23 20.38
CA ARG A 79 2.67 1.57 21.51
C ARG A 79 1.20 1.95 21.70
N LYS A 80 0.70 3.00 21.03
CA LYS A 80 -0.71 3.41 21.08
C LYS A 80 -1.61 2.42 20.31
N PRO A 81 -2.84 2.17 20.76
CA PRO A 81 -3.86 1.46 19.99
C PRO A 81 -4.10 2.15 18.64
N ALA A 82 -4.30 1.39 17.57
CA ALA A 82 -4.47 1.94 16.22
C ALA A 82 -5.62 2.94 16.15
N ARG A 83 -6.72 2.72 16.90
CA ARG A 83 -7.84 3.68 16.98
C ARG A 83 -7.44 5.09 17.45
N SER A 84 -6.35 5.21 18.22
CA SER A 84 -5.85 6.49 18.76
C SER A 84 -4.82 7.17 17.85
N LEU A 85 -4.46 6.56 16.73
CA LEU A 85 -3.56 7.13 15.74
C LEU A 85 -4.33 8.04 14.79
N SER A 86 -3.66 9.09 14.29
CA SER A 86 -4.21 9.88 13.17
C SER A 86 -4.31 9.03 11.89
N GLY A 87 -5.12 9.46 10.92
CA GLY A 87 -5.24 8.78 9.63
C GLY A 87 -3.89 8.59 8.93
N GLY A 88 -3.06 9.65 8.90
CA GLY A 88 -1.72 9.57 8.32
C GLY A 88 -0.78 8.63 9.08
N MET A 89 -0.92 8.50 10.41
CA MET A 89 -0.15 7.51 11.19
C MET A 89 -0.61 6.09 10.87
N LYS A 90 -1.93 5.84 10.81
CA LYS A 90 -2.49 4.53 10.41
C LYS A 90 -1.99 4.12 9.02
N ARG A 91 -2.02 5.06 8.06
CA ARG A 91 -1.53 4.83 6.70
C ARG A 91 -0.06 4.39 6.69
N ARG A 92 0.80 5.06 7.45
CA ARG A 92 2.22 4.71 7.57
C ARG A 92 2.45 3.35 8.23
N VAL A 93 1.65 2.97 9.24
CA VAL A 93 1.70 1.62 9.83
C VAL A 93 1.27 0.55 8.82
N ALA A 94 0.20 0.79 8.06
CA ALA A 94 -0.25 -0.12 7.00
C ALA A 94 0.82 -0.28 5.90
N LEU A 95 1.51 0.80 5.55
CA LEU A 95 2.61 0.80 4.60
C LEU A 95 3.80 -0.02 5.13
N ALA A 96 4.24 0.20 6.37
CA ALA A 96 5.30 -0.59 7.01
C ALA A 96 4.95 -2.08 7.00
N ARG A 97 3.73 -2.43 7.38
CA ARG A 97 3.26 -3.82 7.39
C ARG A 97 3.39 -4.50 6.01
N ALA A 98 2.98 -3.80 4.95
CA ALA A 98 3.03 -4.36 3.59
C ALA A 98 4.47 -4.44 3.06
N MET A 99 5.29 -3.43 3.32
CA MET A 99 6.67 -3.37 2.82
C MET A 99 7.59 -4.38 3.50
N LEU A 100 7.37 -4.67 4.80
CA LEU A 100 8.19 -5.61 5.58
C LEU A 100 7.74 -7.07 5.43
N ALA A 101 6.54 -7.29 4.88
CA ALA A 101 6.05 -8.65 4.63
C ALA A 101 6.82 -9.35 3.49
N ASP A 102 6.90 -10.68 3.58
CA ASP A 102 7.54 -11.55 2.58
C ASP A 102 6.63 -11.75 1.36
N GLY A 103 6.53 -10.73 0.52
CA GLY A 103 5.79 -10.77 -0.74
C GLY A 103 6.72 -10.61 -1.93
N GLU A 104 6.44 -11.30 -3.03
CA GLU A 104 7.18 -11.16 -4.29
C GLU A 104 6.64 -10.00 -5.14
N VAL A 105 5.40 -9.62 -4.91
CA VAL A 105 4.74 -8.48 -5.55
C VAL A 105 4.06 -7.59 -4.50
N LEU A 106 4.16 -6.29 -4.72
CA LEU A 106 3.60 -5.24 -3.87
C LEU A 106 2.44 -4.57 -4.60
N PHE A 107 1.26 -4.57 -3.99
CA PHE A 107 0.10 -3.84 -4.47
C PHE A 107 -0.18 -2.66 -3.56
N LEU A 108 -0.17 -1.45 -4.09
CA LEU A 108 -0.39 -0.22 -3.33
C LEU A 108 -1.60 0.53 -3.90
N ASP A 109 -2.67 0.63 -3.12
CA ASP A 109 -3.88 1.38 -3.48
C ASP A 109 -3.91 2.70 -2.70
N GLU A 110 -3.64 3.83 -3.40
CA GLU A 110 -3.56 5.18 -2.85
C GLU A 110 -2.65 5.25 -1.60
N PRO A 111 -1.39 4.73 -1.66
CA PRO A 111 -0.57 4.48 -0.47
C PRO A 111 -0.22 5.74 0.34
N PHE A 112 -0.23 6.91 -0.29
CA PHE A 112 0.19 8.17 0.34
C PHE A 112 -0.97 9.13 0.60
N LYS A 113 -2.21 8.68 0.39
CA LYS A 113 -3.41 9.49 0.60
C LYS A 113 -3.49 9.98 2.05
N GLY A 114 -3.75 11.29 2.21
CA GLY A 114 -3.91 11.92 3.52
C GLY A 114 -2.60 12.18 4.26
N LEU A 115 -1.44 12.01 3.62
CA LEU A 115 -0.14 12.43 4.14
C LEU A 115 0.16 13.88 3.72
N ASP A 116 0.72 14.65 4.64
CA ASP A 116 1.33 15.94 4.30
C ASP A 116 2.61 15.75 3.46
N GLU A 117 3.12 16.81 2.85
CA GLU A 117 4.24 16.77 1.91
C GLU A 117 5.50 16.11 2.51
N LYS A 118 5.84 16.46 3.75
CA LYS A 118 7.01 15.92 4.44
C LYS A 118 6.89 14.43 4.70
N THR A 119 5.77 14.00 5.26
CA THR A 119 5.52 12.59 5.58
C THR A 119 5.32 11.75 4.32
N ARG A 120 4.77 12.34 3.24
CA ARG A 120 4.67 11.71 1.93
C ARG A 120 6.06 11.41 1.36
N THR A 121 6.97 12.37 1.36
CA THR A 121 8.35 12.21 0.89
C THR A 121 9.06 11.08 1.66
N GLN A 122 8.93 11.05 2.99
CA GLN A 122 9.49 9.97 3.82
C GLN A 122 8.88 8.60 3.47
N ALA A 123 7.57 8.53 3.25
CA ALA A 123 6.89 7.29 2.91
C ALA A 123 7.28 6.78 1.51
N ILE A 124 7.45 7.66 0.53
CA ILE A 124 7.94 7.31 -0.81
C ILE A 124 9.36 6.74 -0.71
N GLU A 125 10.25 7.39 0.03
CA GLU A 125 11.62 6.91 0.20
C GLU A 125 11.65 5.56 0.92
N PHE A 126 10.80 5.36 1.92
CA PHE A 126 10.63 4.07 2.59
C PHE A 126 10.22 2.98 1.60
N VAL A 127 9.26 3.24 0.70
CA VAL A 127 8.85 2.27 -0.33
C VAL A 127 10.01 1.97 -1.27
N ARG A 128 10.75 2.98 -1.73
CA ARG A 128 11.89 2.80 -2.63
C ARG A 128 12.98 1.93 -2.04
N THR A 129 13.36 2.19 -0.79
CA THR A 129 14.44 1.46 -0.10
C THR A 129 14.02 0.03 0.25
N HIS A 130 12.75 -0.19 0.60
CA HIS A 130 12.24 -1.51 1.02
C HIS A 130 11.62 -2.34 -0.12
N ARG A 131 11.60 -1.80 -1.34
CA ARG A 131 11.10 -2.55 -2.52
C ARG A 131 11.91 -3.82 -2.79
N ASN A 132 13.22 -3.81 -2.55
CA ASN A 132 14.12 -4.98 -2.67
C ASN A 132 13.96 -5.74 -4.00
N GLY A 133 13.85 -5.03 -5.13
CA GLY A 133 13.69 -5.64 -6.45
C GLY A 133 12.30 -6.24 -6.74
N ARG A 134 11.36 -6.21 -5.80
CA ARG A 134 9.99 -6.71 -5.99
C ARG A 134 9.23 -5.91 -7.05
N THR A 135 8.34 -6.59 -7.75
CA THR A 135 7.40 -5.91 -8.64
C THR A 135 6.45 -5.03 -7.83
N LEU A 136 6.31 -3.78 -8.22
CA LEU A 136 5.42 -2.81 -7.58
C LEU A 136 4.30 -2.42 -8.54
N ILE A 137 3.06 -2.61 -8.13
CA ILE A 137 1.86 -2.17 -8.84
C ILE A 137 1.14 -1.17 -7.94
N ALA A 138 1.12 0.09 -8.33
CA ALA A 138 0.52 1.16 -7.53
C ALA A 138 -0.64 1.83 -8.26
N VAL A 139 -1.69 2.12 -7.51
CA VAL A 139 -2.77 3.01 -7.92
C VAL A 139 -2.59 4.33 -7.20
N THR A 140 -2.42 5.40 -7.93
CA THR A 140 -2.40 6.77 -7.42
C THR A 140 -3.01 7.73 -8.45
N HIS A 141 -3.44 8.89 -8.01
CA HIS A 141 -3.92 9.98 -8.86
C HIS A 141 -2.86 11.10 -9.03
N ASP A 142 -1.74 11.04 -8.30
CA ASP A 142 -0.62 12.00 -8.38
C ASP A 142 0.53 11.39 -9.22
N GLU A 143 0.80 11.99 -10.39
CA GLU A 143 1.89 11.53 -11.28
C GLU A 143 3.27 11.67 -10.63
N ARG A 144 3.46 12.68 -9.77
CA ARG A 144 4.72 12.88 -9.05
C ARG A 144 5.04 11.71 -8.12
N GLU A 145 4.02 11.07 -7.54
CA GLU A 145 4.20 9.86 -6.73
C GLU A 145 4.70 8.69 -7.58
N ALA A 146 4.10 8.49 -8.77
CA ALA A 146 4.52 7.42 -9.69
C ALA A 146 5.95 7.64 -10.21
N GLU A 147 6.30 8.88 -10.56
CA GLU A 147 7.66 9.26 -10.97
C GLU A 147 8.68 9.05 -9.84
N ALA A 148 8.35 9.51 -8.62
CA ALA A 148 9.20 9.36 -7.45
C ALA A 148 9.42 7.88 -7.07
N LEU A 149 8.45 7.01 -7.33
CA LEU A 149 8.59 5.55 -7.19
C LEU A 149 9.36 4.89 -8.33
N GLY A 150 9.67 5.61 -9.40
CA GLY A 150 10.32 5.07 -10.61
C GLY A 150 9.42 4.07 -11.35
N CYS A 151 8.11 4.31 -11.37
CA CYS A 151 7.14 3.43 -12.00
C CYS A 151 6.82 3.87 -13.44
N THR A 152 6.59 2.90 -14.32
CA THR A 152 5.94 3.18 -15.62
C THR A 152 4.46 3.46 -15.40
N ILE A 153 3.96 4.56 -15.98
CA ILE A 153 2.56 4.96 -15.85
C ILE A 153 1.71 4.27 -16.93
N LEU A 154 0.72 3.51 -16.48
CA LEU A 154 -0.34 2.98 -17.32
C LEU A 154 -1.62 3.80 -17.08
N ARG A 155 -2.23 4.33 -18.13
CA ARG A 155 -3.49 5.07 -18.04
C ARG A 155 -4.65 4.14 -18.38
N LEU A 156 -5.66 4.11 -17.51
CA LEU A 156 -6.92 3.43 -17.78
C LEU A 156 -7.89 4.45 -18.38
N GLU A 157 -8.31 4.21 -19.61
CA GLU A 157 -9.35 4.97 -20.30
C GLU A 157 -10.62 4.13 -20.29
N PHE A 158 -11.75 4.76 -19.99
CA PHE A 158 -13.05 4.15 -20.24
C PHE A 158 -13.33 4.24 -21.74
N THR A 159 -13.45 3.12 -22.38
CA THR A 159 -14.27 3.07 -23.61
C THR A 159 -15.71 2.90 -23.13
N ASP A 160 -16.52 3.93 -23.33
CA ASP A 160 -17.97 3.86 -23.12
C ASP A 160 -18.52 2.83 -24.10
N SER A 161 -18.65 1.58 -23.64
CA SER A 161 -19.28 0.52 -24.45
C SER A 161 -20.78 0.76 -24.64
N ALA A 162 -21.35 1.79 -24.07
CA ALA A 162 -22.73 2.23 -24.34
C ALA A 162 -22.91 2.96 -25.68
N ALA A 163 -21.81 3.27 -26.41
CA ALA A 163 -21.89 3.92 -27.73
C ALA A 163 -21.92 2.91 -28.92
N LEU A 164 -21.97 1.61 -28.66
CA LEU A 164 -21.94 0.54 -29.65
C LEU A 164 -23.19 -0.38 -29.59
N ALA A 165 -24.29 0.10 -29.02
CA ALA A 165 -25.58 -0.60 -29.05
C ALA A 165 -26.61 0.19 -29.86
#